data_7b9a99262e1928f766d06022adff34cc
#
_entry.id   7b9a99262e1928f766d06022adff34cc
#
_cell.length_a   1.000
_cell.length_b   1.000
_cell.length_c   1.000
_cell.angle_alpha   90.00
_cell.angle_beta   90.00
_cell.angle_gamma   90.00
#
_symmetry.space_group_name_H-M   'P 1'
#
loop_
_entity.id
_entity.type
_entity.pdbx_description
1 polymer ?
#
loop_
_entity_poly.entity_id
_entity_poly.type
_entity_poly.pdbx_seq_one_letter_code
_entity_poly.pdbx_strand_id
1 'polypeptide(L)'
;MQLRDPSRTLGLAMRVYGVALALATSTFVWWPEVGRWPPYHPAYERMFVAIFFAWGLALYRGAKRPEASLALVDFTALQGLLHGGVMLADTLQGNAGHHGLWHLVGDVPFHLSMPLVLGPLRHRVSPYRLDLSVAEAVAFALMFMVAVGVAFFWL
;
A
#
# COMPACT_ATOMS: atom_id res chain seq x y z
N MET A 1 -13.32 -2.18 -30.67
CA MET A 1 -13.04 -1.60 -29.35
C MET A 1 -11.53 -1.51 -29.21
N GLN A 2 -10.91 -0.34 -29.46
CA GLN A 2 -9.47 -0.16 -29.31
C GLN A 2 -9.13 -0.36 -27.84
N LEU A 3 -8.35 -1.39 -27.56
CA LEU A 3 -7.80 -1.61 -26.23
C LEU A 3 -7.01 -0.35 -25.85
N ARG A 4 -7.44 0.35 -24.81
CA ARG A 4 -6.72 1.52 -24.31
C ARG A 4 -5.27 1.10 -24.02
N ASP A 5 -4.34 1.93 -24.44
CA ASP A 5 -2.91 1.75 -24.17
C ASP A 5 -2.68 1.34 -22.70
N PRO A 6 -2.11 0.15 -22.42
CA PRO A 6 -1.92 -0.34 -21.06
C PRO A 6 -1.11 0.63 -20.18
N SER A 7 -0.10 1.28 -20.76
CA SER A 7 0.72 2.27 -20.06
C SER A 7 -0.09 3.48 -19.63
N ARG A 8 -0.98 3.97 -20.49
CA ARG A 8 -1.86 5.09 -20.16
C ARG A 8 -2.83 4.73 -19.05
N THR A 9 -3.35 3.50 -19.06
CA THR A 9 -4.28 3.02 -18.02
C THR A 9 -3.56 2.86 -16.68
N LEU A 10 -2.35 2.30 -16.69
CA LEU A 10 -1.51 2.19 -15.50
C LEU A 10 -1.17 3.58 -14.95
N GLY A 11 -0.76 4.52 -15.81
CA GLY A 11 -0.46 5.90 -15.40
C GLY A 11 -1.66 6.60 -14.76
N LEU A 12 -2.89 6.35 -15.27
CA LEU A 12 -4.10 6.88 -14.65
C LEU A 12 -4.33 6.29 -13.25
N ALA A 13 -4.21 4.98 -13.11
CA ALA A 13 -4.34 4.30 -11.81
C ALA A 13 -3.30 4.84 -10.80
N MET A 14 -2.04 4.98 -11.20
CA MET A 14 -0.98 5.57 -10.36
C MET A 14 -1.33 6.99 -9.91
N ARG A 15 -1.90 7.83 -10.78
CA ARG A 15 -2.35 9.19 -10.40
C ARG A 15 -3.48 9.14 -9.38
N VAL A 16 -4.47 8.28 -9.60
CA VAL A 16 -5.61 8.14 -8.68
C VAL A 16 -5.13 7.72 -7.29
N TYR A 17 -4.32 6.66 -7.20
CA TYR A 17 -3.76 6.22 -5.91
C TYR A 17 -2.82 7.26 -5.31
N GLY A 18 -2.00 7.94 -6.12
CA GLY A 18 -1.10 8.99 -5.66
C GLY A 18 -1.84 10.16 -5.02
N VAL A 19 -2.92 10.63 -5.67
CA VAL A 19 -3.78 11.68 -5.13
C VAL A 19 -4.53 11.19 -3.89
N ALA A 20 -5.08 9.98 -3.92
CA ALA A 20 -5.81 9.42 -2.79
C ALA A 20 -4.92 9.27 -1.55
N LEU A 21 -3.69 8.78 -1.69
CA LEU A 21 -2.72 8.71 -0.58
C LEU A 21 -2.39 10.10 -0.02
N ALA A 22 -2.12 11.07 -0.89
CA ALA A 22 -1.81 12.43 -0.45
C ALA A 22 -3.00 13.10 0.26
N LEU A 23 -4.24 12.90 -0.24
CA LEU A 23 -5.45 13.42 0.39
C LEU A 23 -5.77 12.72 1.71
N ALA A 24 -5.69 11.37 1.75
CA ALA A 24 -5.92 10.60 2.96
C ALA A 24 -5.01 11.07 4.10
N THR A 25 -3.73 11.28 3.81
CA THR A 25 -2.78 11.78 4.82
C THR A 25 -3.04 13.23 5.22
N SER A 26 -3.56 14.05 4.31
CA SER A 26 -3.96 15.41 4.65
C SER A 26 -5.13 15.44 5.63
N THR A 27 -6.02 14.43 5.62
CA THR A 27 -7.12 14.34 6.59
C THR A 27 -6.63 14.19 8.02
N PHE A 28 -5.52 13.48 8.28
CA PHE A 28 -4.92 13.36 9.61
C PHE A 28 -4.37 14.70 10.16
N VAL A 29 -4.01 15.63 9.28
CA VAL A 29 -3.58 16.98 9.69
C VAL A 29 -4.77 17.82 10.14
N TRP A 30 -5.89 17.72 9.41
CA TRP A 30 -7.09 18.52 9.68
C TRP A 30 -8.05 17.85 10.67
N TRP A 31 -7.98 16.51 10.77
CA TRP A 31 -8.83 15.69 11.64
C TRP A 31 -7.99 14.65 12.37
N PRO A 32 -7.15 15.06 13.32
CA PRO A 32 -6.24 14.14 14.01
C PRO A 32 -6.95 12.99 14.74
N GLU A 33 -8.20 13.17 15.08
CA GLU A 33 -9.01 12.15 15.78
C GLU A 33 -9.28 10.90 14.93
N VAL A 34 -9.31 11.04 13.60
CA VAL A 34 -9.55 9.93 12.67
C VAL A 34 -8.37 8.96 12.61
N GLY A 35 -7.15 9.45 12.88
CA GLY A 35 -5.91 8.66 12.83
C GLY A 35 -5.35 8.28 14.21
N ARG A 36 -6.05 8.58 15.29
CA ARG A 36 -5.58 8.24 16.65
C ARG A 36 -5.83 6.78 16.99
N TRP A 37 -4.77 6.01 17.03
CA TRP A 37 -4.81 4.58 17.41
C TRP A 37 -4.13 4.36 18.75
N PRO A 38 -4.72 3.57 19.63
CA PRO A 38 -4.02 3.14 20.84
C PRO A 38 -2.86 2.17 20.50
N PRO A 39 -1.68 2.34 21.12
CA PRO A 39 -1.27 3.47 21.97
C PRO A 39 -0.91 4.70 21.14
N TYR A 40 -1.60 5.82 21.40
CA TYR A 40 -1.38 7.06 20.68
C TYR A 40 0.03 7.62 20.89
N HIS A 41 0.74 7.86 19.80
CA HIS A 41 2.03 8.52 19.82
C HIS A 41 2.17 9.53 18.67
N PRO A 42 2.12 10.84 18.96
CA PRO A 42 2.08 11.90 17.95
C PRO A 42 3.23 11.86 16.92
N ALA A 43 4.40 11.37 17.34
CA ALA A 43 5.54 11.27 16.43
C ALA A 43 5.31 10.20 15.34
N TYR A 44 4.74 9.05 15.69
CA TYR A 44 4.45 8.01 14.71
C TYR A 44 3.42 8.46 13.69
N GLU A 45 2.35 9.13 14.11
CA GLU A 45 1.34 9.65 13.19
C GLU A 45 1.95 10.63 12.19
N ARG A 46 2.79 11.58 12.66
CA ARG A 46 3.49 12.51 11.76
C ARG A 46 4.42 11.81 10.79
N MET A 47 5.10 10.74 11.24
CA MET A 47 5.94 9.92 10.36
C MET A 47 5.10 9.22 9.30
N PHE A 48 3.96 8.61 9.66
CA PHE A 48 3.04 8.01 8.70
C PHE A 48 2.54 9.02 7.67
N VAL A 49 2.08 10.18 8.12
CA VAL A 49 1.65 11.27 7.24
C VAL A 49 2.74 11.61 6.24
N ALA A 50 3.98 11.81 6.71
CA ALA A 50 5.10 12.17 5.83
C ALA A 50 5.43 11.06 4.81
N ILE A 51 5.44 9.78 5.25
CA ILE A 51 5.73 8.62 4.39
C ILE A 51 4.65 8.46 3.32
N PHE A 52 3.39 8.46 3.71
CA PHE A 52 2.27 8.28 2.77
C PHE A 52 2.15 9.45 1.79
N PHE A 53 2.38 10.68 2.25
CA PHE A 53 2.41 11.85 1.38
C PHE A 53 3.54 11.76 0.34
N ALA A 54 4.76 11.44 0.79
CA ALA A 54 5.89 11.27 -0.11
C ALA A 54 5.66 10.12 -1.12
N TRP A 55 5.08 9.02 -0.67
CA TRP A 55 4.70 7.91 -1.52
C TRP A 55 3.63 8.29 -2.55
N GLY A 56 2.56 8.97 -2.14
CA GLY A 56 1.53 9.50 -3.03
C GLY A 56 2.12 10.43 -4.09
N LEU A 57 3.03 11.33 -3.70
CA LEU A 57 3.73 12.22 -4.62
C LEU A 57 4.63 11.44 -5.60
N ALA A 58 5.33 10.42 -5.13
CA ALA A 58 6.16 9.57 -5.97
C ALA A 58 5.32 8.84 -7.04
N LEU A 59 4.17 8.26 -6.65
CA LEU A 59 3.22 7.62 -7.58
C LEU A 59 2.70 8.62 -8.61
N TYR A 60 2.25 9.79 -8.16
CA TYR A 60 1.73 10.82 -9.05
C TYR A 60 2.77 11.28 -10.08
N ARG A 61 4.03 11.43 -9.66
CA ARG A 61 5.14 11.78 -10.55
C ARG A 61 5.52 10.63 -11.48
N GLY A 62 5.60 9.40 -10.96
CA GLY A 62 5.90 8.19 -11.71
C GLY A 62 4.87 7.90 -12.81
N ALA A 63 3.63 8.31 -12.61
CA ALA A 63 2.55 8.19 -13.59
C ALA A 63 2.80 8.92 -14.93
N LYS A 64 3.78 9.80 -15.02
CA LYS A 64 4.20 10.45 -16.28
C LYS A 64 4.96 9.48 -17.19
N ARG A 65 5.64 8.49 -16.61
CA ARG A 65 6.42 7.45 -17.30
C ARG A 65 6.22 6.12 -16.57
N PRO A 66 5.03 5.49 -16.71
CA PRO A 66 4.69 4.30 -15.91
C PRO A 66 5.64 3.13 -16.18
N GLU A 67 6.14 2.98 -17.41
CA GLU A 67 7.11 1.94 -17.77
C GLU A 67 8.45 2.07 -17.04
N ALA A 68 8.88 3.29 -16.75
CA ALA A 68 10.08 3.59 -15.99
C ALA A 68 9.86 3.50 -14.47
N SER A 69 8.62 3.31 -14.03
CA SER A 69 8.21 3.37 -12.62
C SER A 69 7.66 2.03 -12.13
N LEU A 70 7.94 0.92 -12.82
CA LEU A 70 7.37 -0.40 -12.50
C LEU A 70 7.74 -0.88 -11.10
N ALA A 71 8.98 -0.64 -10.65
CA ALA A 71 9.39 -0.99 -9.29
C ALA A 71 8.57 -0.25 -8.22
N LEU A 72 8.20 1.01 -8.46
CA LEU A 72 7.31 1.76 -7.56
C LEU A 72 5.89 1.19 -7.58
N VAL A 73 5.41 0.73 -8.73
CA VAL A 73 4.11 0.06 -8.86
C VAL A 73 4.12 -1.25 -8.08
N ASP A 74 5.17 -2.06 -8.24
CA ASP A 74 5.34 -3.34 -7.54
C ASP A 74 5.43 -3.13 -6.02
N PHE A 75 6.21 -2.14 -5.57
CA PHE A 75 6.25 -1.74 -4.16
C PHE A 75 4.87 -1.34 -3.64
N THR A 76 4.12 -0.54 -4.40
CA THR A 76 2.80 -0.07 -4.00
C THR A 76 1.81 -1.23 -3.89
N ALA A 77 1.83 -2.16 -4.83
CA ALA A 77 0.95 -3.34 -4.79
C ALA A 77 1.29 -4.23 -3.59
N LEU A 78 2.57 -4.50 -3.34
CA LEU A 78 3.02 -5.31 -2.22
C LEU A 78 2.70 -4.64 -0.88
N GLN A 79 3.01 -3.36 -0.74
CA GLN A 79 2.73 -2.60 0.47
C GLN A 79 1.22 -2.55 0.75
N GLY A 80 0.41 -2.32 -0.29
CA GLY A 80 -1.06 -2.35 -0.15
C GLY A 80 -1.57 -3.71 0.33
N LEU A 81 -1.00 -4.80 -0.16
CA LEU A 81 -1.35 -6.15 0.29
C LEU A 81 -0.98 -6.37 1.76
N LEU A 82 0.26 -6.04 2.14
CA LEU A 82 0.76 -6.26 3.49
C LEU A 82 0.04 -5.36 4.51
N HIS A 83 -0.08 -4.07 4.21
CA HIS A 83 -0.75 -3.11 5.10
C HIS A 83 -2.24 -3.43 5.25
N GLY A 84 -2.94 -3.62 4.13
CA GLY A 84 -4.36 -3.98 4.15
C GLY A 84 -4.62 -5.33 4.82
N GLY A 85 -3.70 -6.29 4.69
CA GLY A 85 -3.76 -7.58 5.37
C GLY A 85 -3.60 -7.47 6.89
N VAL A 86 -2.63 -6.68 7.36
CA VAL A 86 -2.44 -6.41 8.80
C VAL A 86 -3.66 -5.70 9.38
N MET A 87 -4.14 -4.64 8.71
CA MET A 87 -5.32 -3.90 9.15
C MET A 87 -6.57 -4.79 9.23
N LEU A 88 -6.75 -5.67 8.25
CA LEU A 88 -7.84 -6.64 8.26
C LEU A 88 -7.71 -7.62 9.44
N ALA A 89 -6.51 -8.16 9.66
CA ALA A 89 -6.26 -9.08 10.77
C ALA A 89 -6.54 -8.42 12.13
N ASP A 90 -6.02 -7.21 12.36
CA ASP A 90 -6.25 -6.45 13.60
C ASP A 90 -7.73 -6.15 13.82
N THR A 91 -8.45 -5.82 12.75
CA THR A 91 -9.89 -5.56 12.83
C THR A 91 -10.66 -6.82 13.21
N LEU A 92 -10.34 -7.97 12.59
CA LEU A 92 -10.99 -9.25 12.87
C LEU A 92 -10.67 -9.77 14.28
N GLN A 93 -9.51 -9.46 14.83
CA GLN A 93 -9.12 -9.80 16.20
C GLN A 93 -9.71 -8.84 17.25
N GLY A 94 -10.37 -7.77 16.83
CA GLY A 94 -10.91 -6.76 17.73
C GLY A 94 -9.88 -5.75 18.25
N ASN A 95 -8.64 -5.80 17.76
CA ASN A 95 -7.56 -4.90 18.18
C ASN A 95 -7.77 -3.45 17.70
N ALA A 96 -8.57 -3.26 16.66
CA ALA A 96 -8.85 -1.94 16.09
C ALA A 96 -9.79 -1.06 16.95
N GLY A 97 -10.35 -1.59 18.05
CA GLY A 97 -11.21 -0.84 18.95
C GLY A 97 -12.41 -0.18 18.25
N HIS A 98 -12.67 1.08 18.56
CA HIS A 98 -13.77 1.85 17.95
C HIS A 98 -13.58 2.16 16.47
N HIS A 99 -12.38 2.00 15.94
CA HIS A 99 -12.06 2.28 14.54
C HIS A 99 -12.29 1.09 13.59
N GLY A 100 -12.60 -0.10 14.12
CA GLY A 100 -12.73 -1.33 13.32
C GLY A 100 -13.66 -1.19 12.12
N LEU A 101 -14.80 -0.50 12.25
CA LEU A 101 -15.71 -0.27 11.12
C LEU A 101 -15.08 0.62 10.05
N TRP A 102 -14.36 1.68 10.44
CA TRP A 102 -13.69 2.57 9.50
C TRP A 102 -12.56 1.86 8.74
N HIS A 103 -11.86 0.93 9.39
CA HIS A 103 -10.88 0.09 8.72
C HIS A 103 -11.52 -0.81 7.68
N LEU A 104 -12.64 -1.47 8.02
CA LEU A 104 -13.33 -2.38 7.10
C LEU A 104 -13.93 -1.68 5.88
N VAL A 105 -14.41 -0.45 6.01
CA VAL A 105 -15.04 0.28 4.89
C VAL A 105 -14.10 1.26 4.18
N GLY A 106 -12.98 1.63 4.79
CA GLY A 106 -12.04 2.62 4.27
C GLY A 106 -10.67 2.04 3.97
N ASP A 107 -9.84 1.86 5.00
CA ASP A 107 -8.42 1.54 4.85
C ASP A 107 -8.17 0.17 4.22
N VAL A 108 -8.85 -0.86 4.69
CA VAL A 108 -8.69 -2.23 4.20
C VAL A 108 -9.04 -2.33 2.71
N PRO A 109 -10.25 -1.92 2.25
CA PRO A 109 -10.58 -1.94 0.83
C PRO A 109 -9.64 -1.06 -0.01
N PHE A 110 -9.26 0.11 0.49
CA PHE A 110 -8.36 1.00 -0.21
C PHE A 110 -7.00 0.35 -0.46
N HIS A 111 -6.37 -0.19 0.57
CA HIS A 111 -5.05 -0.82 0.45
C HIS A 111 -5.10 -2.12 -0.34
N LEU A 112 -6.09 -2.98 -0.11
CA LEU A 112 -6.24 -4.24 -0.86
C LEU A 112 -6.62 -4.01 -2.33
N SER A 113 -7.23 -2.87 -2.68
CA SER A 113 -7.47 -2.51 -4.08
C SER A 113 -6.17 -2.26 -4.86
N MET A 114 -5.09 -1.82 -4.21
CA MET A 114 -3.82 -1.54 -4.88
C MET A 114 -3.25 -2.78 -5.60
N PRO A 115 -3.03 -3.92 -4.96
CA PRO A 115 -2.55 -5.11 -5.66
C PRO A 115 -3.55 -5.61 -6.71
N LEU A 116 -4.86 -5.51 -6.45
CA LEU A 116 -5.90 -5.98 -7.37
C LEU A 116 -6.00 -5.13 -8.64
N VAL A 117 -5.71 -3.85 -8.57
CA VAL A 117 -5.77 -2.94 -9.73
C VAL A 117 -4.40 -2.78 -10.38
N LEU A 118 -3.37 -2.46 -9.58
CA LEU A 118 -2.05 -2.18 -10.12
C LEU A 118 -1.33 -3.43 -10.63
N GLY A 119 -1.49 -4.57 -9.97
CA GLY A 119 -0.84 -5.83 -10.38
C GLY A 119 -1.20 -6.25 -11.80
N PRO A 120 -2.49 -6.43 -12.16
CA PRO A 120 -2.90 -6.75 -13.52
C PRO A 120 -2.51 -5.69 -14.56
N LEU A 121 -2.60 -4.40 -14.23
CA LEU A 121 -2.20 -3.33 -15.14
C LEU A 121 -0.70 -3.33 -15.38
N ARG A 122 0.09 -3.50 -14.33
CA ARG A 122 1.54 -3.62 -14.41
C ARG A 122 1.95 -4.83 -15.28
N HIS A 123 1.30 -5.97 -15.10
CA HIS A 123 1.56 -7.17 -15.90
C HIS A 123 1.28 -6.97 -17.39
N ARG A 124 0.26 -6.19 -17.75
CA ARG A 124 -0.05 -5.83 -19.14
C ARG A 124 0.98 -4.91 -19.78
N VAL A 125 1.63 -4.05 -18.99
CA VAL A 125 2.69 -3.15 -19.47
C VAL A 125 4.01 -3.91 -19.65
N SER A 126 4.36 -4.76 -18.69
CA SER A 126 5.55 -5.60 -18.74
C SER A 126 5.28 -6.89 -17.94
N PRO A 127 5.16 -8.04 -18.62
CA PRO A 127 4.91 -9.30 -17.94
C PRO A 127 5.97 -9.55 -16.85
N TYR A 128 5.51 -10.04 -15.70
CA TYR A 128 6.42 -10.45 -14.64
C TYR A 128 7.32 -11.57 -15.13
N ARG A 129 8.62 -11.35 -15.04
CA ARG A 129 9.62 -12.42 -15.08
C ARG A 129 10.15 -12.53 -13.64
N LEU A 130 9.81 -13.62 -12.98
CA LEU A 130 10.38 -13.96 -11.67
C LEU A 130 11.75 -14.60 -11.91
N ASP A 131 12.74 -13.78 -12.25
CA ASP A 131 14.14 -14.20 -12.31
C ASP A 131 14.78 -14.13 -10.91
N LEU A 132 14.02 -14.55 -9.87
CA LEU A 132 14.58 -14.71 -8.53
C LEU A 132 15.43 -15.97 -8.49
N SER A 133 16.68 -15.82 -8.14
CA SER A 133 17.50 -16.96 -7.76
C SER A 133 16.89 -17.67 -6.54
N VAL A 134 17.13 -18.97 -6.40
CA VAL A 134 16.64 -19.73 -5.22
C VAL A 134 17.11 -19.07 -3.93
N ALA A 135 18.34 -18.52 -3.90
CA ALA A 135 18.87 -17.83 -2.73
C ALA A 135 18.07 -16.56 -2.36
N GLU A 136 17.66 -15.75 -3.35
CA GLU A 136 16.82 -14.58 -3.12
C GLU A 136 15.43 -14.97 -2.65
N ALA A 137 14.81 -15.98 -3.26
CA ALA A 137 13.51 -16.48 -2.84
C ALA A 137 13.55 -16.99 -1.38
N VAL A 138 14.58 -17.73 -1.00
CA VAL A 138 14.81 -18.18 0.38
C VAL A 138 15.03 -17.00 1.32
N ALA A 139 15.87 -16.03 0.93
CA ALA A 139 16.11 -14.84 1.74
C ALA A 139 14.83 -14.04 2.00
N PHE A 140 14.00 -13.83 0.97
CA PHE A 140 12.69 -13.18 1.12
C PHE A 140 11.74 -13.97 2.02
N ALA A 141 11.68 -15.29 1.86
CA ALA A 141 10.86 -16.15 2.70
C ALA A 141 11.30 -16.09 4.17
N LEU A 142 12.61 -16.12 4.44
CA LEU A 142 13.14 -15.99 5.80
C LEU A 142 12.87 -14.61 6.41
N MET A 143 13.06 -13.53 5.64
CA MET A 143 12.73 -12.17 6.12
C MET A 143 11.25 -12.03 6.42
N PHE A 144 10.38 -12.59 5.58
CA PHE A 144 8.94 -12.60 5.80
C PHE A 144 8.59 -13.39 7.06
N MET A 145 9.15 -14.60 7.24
CA MET A 145 8.95 -15.42 8.43
C MET A 145 9.41 -14.72 9.72
N VAL A 146 10.56 -14.03 9.68
CA VAL A 146 11.04 -13.24 10.81
C VAL A 146 10.10 -12.06 11.09
N ALA A 147 9.68 -11.32 10.08
CA ALA A 147 8.77 -10.19 10.27
C ALA A 147 7.41 -10.63 10.84
N VAL A 148 6.84 -11.72 10.32
CA VAL A 148 5.60 -12.31 10.84
C VAL A 148 5.80 -12.84 12.25
N GLY A 149 6.90 -13.56 12.52
CA GLY A 149 7.22 -14.08 13.84
C GLY A 149 7.35 -12.97 14.89
N VAL A 150 8.07 -11.90 14.57
CA VAL A 150 8.17 -10.72 15.44
C VAL A 150 6.80 -10.11 15.71
N ALA A 151 5.97 -9.92 14.67
CA ALA A 151 4.62 -9.35 14.82
C ALA A 151 3.71 -10.23 15.71
N PHE A 152 3.83 -11.56 15.63
CA PHE A 152 2.98 -12.48 16.41
C PHE A 152 3.47 -12.76 17.84
N PHE A 153 4.76 -12.62 18.11
CA PHE A 153 5.32 -12.95 19.44
C PHE A 153 5.61 -11.72 20.31
N TRP A 154 5.53 -10.50 19.78
CA TRP A 154 5.82 -9.26 20.49
C TRP A 154 4.61 -8.31 20.60
N LEU A 155 3.48 -8.67 20.05
CA LEU A 155 2.18 -8.01 20.22
C LEU A 155 1.22 -8.89 21.01
#